data_1eeaf341c95a646ec38ece43b46dd000
#
_entry.id   1eeaf341c95a646ec38ece43b46dd000
#
_cell.length_a   1.000
_cell.length_b   1.000
_cell.length_c   1.000
_cell.angle_alpha   90.00
_cell.angle_beta   90.00
_cell.angle_gamma   90.00
#
_symmetry.space_group_name_H-M   'P 1'
#
loop_
_entity.id
_entity.type
_entity.pdbx_description
1 polymer ?
#
loop_
_entity_poly.entity_id
_entity_poly.type
_entity_poly.pdbx_seq_one_letter_code
_entity_poly.pdbx_strand_id
1 'polypeptide(L)'
;MDTITFFDANCQVGRYNYRIEGGPYSRADLSADSQAQGIARRLVFHAMAKEYNPAVGNQRLLEELAGQDGLVPCWVVSTWTSGEMPPPAEMIASLRERDIRAVRFFREFYNVPMAEWSMGALWSELEVHRLPLFLDLGLRWATMDDFNSDDVYDLCHAHPKLPVILVKHRIRYNRRVYQLLEACPNLRLELSGYWHFRAVEEICTRFGADRLLFGTNWPYMDSSFARAMVMYAEVTDSMKAAVAGGNLARLLEGVRW
;
A
#
# COMPACT_ATOMS: atom_id res chain seq x y z
N MET A 1 2.71 -21.57 20.59
CA MET A 1 2.72 -20.93 19.26
C MET A 1 2.18 -19.54 19.46
N ASP A 2 2.98 -18.53 19.23
CA ASP A 2 2.51 -17.15 19.26
C ASP A 2 1.49 -16.98 18.14
N THR A 3 0.34 -16.40 18.46
CA THR A 3 -0.73 -16.21 17.50
C THR A 3 -0.27 -15.19 16.46
N ILE A 4 -0.20 -15.58 15.16
CA ILE A 4 0.17 -14.68 14.07
C ILE A 4 -0.92 -13.62 13.96
N THR A 5 -0.52 -12.35 14.14
CA THR A 5 -1.40 -11.19 14.05
C THR A 5 -1.34 -10.60 12.65
N PHE A 6 -2.49 -10.53 11.96
CA PHE A 6 -2.59 -9.96 10.62
C PHE A 6 -2.85 -8.46 10.66
N PHE A 7 -2.05 -7.71 9.89
CA PHE A 7 -2.22 -6.29 9.61
C PHE A 7 -2.17 -6.08 8.09
N ASP A 8 -3.33 -5.85 7.51
CA ASP A 8 -3.53 -5.73 6.08
C ASP A 8 -3.06 -4.36 5.55
N ALA A 9 -2.19 -4.38 4.58
CA ALA A 9 -1.59 -3.18 3.97
C ALA A 9 -2.38 -2.62 2.78
N ASN A 10 -3.48 -3.29 2.35
CA ASN A 10 -4.15 -2.91 1.10
C ASN A 10 -5.67 -3.16 1.15
N CYS A 11 -6.38 -2.19 1.71
CA CYS A 11 -7.85 -2.18 1.72
C CYS A 11 -8.39 -0.83 1.28
N GLN A 12 -9.61 -0.82 0.74
CA GLN A 12 -10.36 0.41 0.50
C GLN A 12 -11.79 0.33 1.04
N VAL A 13 -12.33 1.48 1.40
CA VAL A 13 -13.77 1.68 1.66
C VAL A 13 -14.34 2.67 0.65
N GLY A 14 -15.67 2.74 0.59
CA GLY A 14 -16.36 3.58 -0.39
C GLY A 14 -16.62 2.88 -1.73
N ARG A 15 -17.60 3.37 -2.44
CA ARG A 15 -18.01 2.83 -3.73
C ARG A 15 -16.92 3.09 -4.78
N TYR A 16 -16.62 2.08 -5.56
CA TYR A 16 -15.71 2.15 -6.71
C TYR A 16 -16.50 2.32 -8.02
N ASN A 17 -15.82 2.67 -9.10
CA ASN A 17 -16.43 3.09 -10.38
C ASN A 17 -17.13 1.97 -11.16
N TYR A 18 -16.93 0.71 -10.82
CA TYR A 18 -17.69 -0.40 -11.38
C TYR A 18 -18.44 -1.17 -10.28
N ARG A 19 -19.59 -1.68 -10.65
CA ARG A 19 -20.47 -2.37 -9.72
C ARG A 19 -20.21 -3.86 -9.75
N ILE A 20 -19.93 -4.42 -8.57
CA ILE A 20 -20.11 -5.85 -8.30
C ILE A 20 -21.46 -5.97 -7.58
N GLU A 21 -22.42 -6.64 -8.16
CA GLU A 21 -23.75 -6.78 -7.54
C GLU A 21 -23.62 -7.53 -6.21
N GLY A 22 -24.20 -6.94 -5.14
CA GLY A 22 -24.03 -7.48 -3.79
C GLY A 22 -22.62 -7.35 -3.21
N GLY A 23 -21.69 -6.73 -3.95
CA GLY A 23 -20.30 -6.58 -3.50
C GLY A 23 -20.17 -5.62 -2.31
N PRO A 24 -19.29 -5.94 -1.35
CA PRO A 24 -19.04 -5.12 -0.18
C PRO A 24 -18.27 -3.85 -0.56
N TYR A 25 -18.49 -2.75 0.15
CA TYR A 25 -17.76 -1.50 -0.04
C TYR A 25 -17.74 -0.61 1.20
N SER A 26 -18.58 -0.89 2.17
CA SER A 26 -18.71 -0.04 3.34
C SER A 26 -17.70 -0.39 4.43
N ARG A 27 -17.49 0.54 5.36
CA ARG A 27 -16.74 0.28 6.59
C ARG A 27 -17.33 -0.90 7.38
N ALA A 28 -18.65 -1.01 7.44
CA ALA A 28 -19.30 -2.12 8.15
C ALA A 28 -18.96 -3.48 7.52
N ASP A 29 -18.99 -3.56 6.18
CA ASP A 29 -18.58 -4.77 5.44
C ASP A 29 -17.11 -5.12 5.72
N LEU A 30 -16.21 -4.11 5.71
CA LEU A 30 -14.79 -4.30 6.01
C LEU A 30 -14.56 -4.81 7.43
N SER A 31 -15.30 -4.26 8.40
CA SER A 31 -15.22 -4.71 9.80
C SER A 31 -15.73 -6.13 9.98
N ALA A 32 -16.80 -6.49 9.30
CA ALA A 32 -17.33 -7.86 9.31
C ALA A 32 -16.32 -8.85 8.69
N ASP A 33 -15.72 -8.50 7.56
CA ASP A 33 -14.66 -9.31 6.94
C ASP A 33 -13.43 -9.43 7.86
N SER A 34 -13.02 -8.34 8.52
CA SER A 34 -11.91 -8.36 9.49
C SER A 34 -12.15 -9.36 10.60
N GLN A 35 -13.36 -9.37 11.16
CA GLN A 35 -13.76 -10.31 12.20
C GLN A 35 -13.80 -11.76 11.68
N ALA A 36 -14.42 -11.99 10.54
CA ALA A 36 -14.55 -13.33 9.93
C ALA A 36 -13.18 -13.94 9.58
N GLN A 37 -12.23 -13.10 9.11
CA GLN A 37 -10.90 -13.55 8.68
C GLN A 37 -9.85 -13.45 9.79
N GLY A 38 -10.17 -12.95 10.98
CA GLY A 38 -9.20 -12.77 12.07
C GLY A 38 -8.08 -11.79 11.72
N ILE A 39 -8.39 -10.72 10.95
CA ILE A 39 -7.45 -9.65 10.60
C ILE A 39 -7.60 -8.54 11.63
N ALA A 40 -6.58 -8.35 12.46
CA ALA A 40 -6.63 -7.43 13.60
C ALA A 40 -6.62 -5.96 13.21
N ARG A 41 -5.86 -5.61 12.17
CA ARG A 41 -5.69 -4.23 11.71
C ARG A 41 -5.70 -4.14 10.18
N ARG A 42 -6.16 -3.01 9.65
CA ARG A 42 -6.14 -2.74 8.19
C ARG A 42 -5.74 -1.31 7.90
N LEU A 43 -4.82 -1.15 6.96
CA LEU A 43 -4.47 0.15 6.38
C LEU A 43 -5.44 0.44 5.24
N VAL A 44 -6.23 1.51 5.38
CA VAL A 44 -7.42 1.76 4.55
C VAL A 44 -7.30 3.10 3.83
N PHE A 45 -7.63 3.15 2.55
CA PHE A 45 -7.88 4.38 1.81
C PHE A 45 -9.34 4.44 1.34
N HIS A 46 -9.83 5.62 0.95
CA HIS A 46 -11.19 5.78 0.45
C HIS A 46 -11.22 5.78 -1.09
N ALA A 47 -12.15 5.03 -1.67
CA ALA A 47 -12.30 4.93 -3.13
C ALA A 47 -12.46 6.30 -3.81
N MET A 48 -13.19 7.24 -3.18
CA MET A 48 -13.37 8.60 -3.69
C MET A 48 -12.05 9.36 -3.83
N ALA A 49 -11.06 9.08 -2.98
CA ALA A 49 -9.74 9.71 -3.09
C ALA A 49 -9.03 9.29 -4.38
N LYS A 50 -9.25 8.07 -4.85
CA LYS A 50 -8.74 7.56 -6.13
C LYS A 50 -9.62 7.98 -7.30
N GLU A 51 -10.94 7.78 -7.20
CA GLU A 51 -11.89 7.83 -8.34
C GLU A 51 -12.39 9.25 -8.64
N TYR A 52 -12.22 10.19 -7.73
CA TYR A 52 -12.75 11.54 -7.87
C TYR A 52 -11.72 12.63 -7.51
N ASN A 53 -11.40 12.80 -6.22
CA ASN A 53 -10.48 13.84 -5.75
C ASN A 53 -9.76 13.39 -4.46
N PRO A 54 -8.42 13.47 -4.40
CA PRO A 54 -7.65 13.02 -3.24
C PRO A 54 -8.05 13.71 -1.94
N ALA A 55 -8.16 15.04 -1.92
CA ALA A 55 -8.44 15.79 -0.70
C ALA A 55 -9.85 15.47 -0.16
N VAL A 56 -10.85 15.43 -1.05
CA VAL A 56 -12.24 15.08 -0.67
C VAL A 56 -12.33 13.65 -0.14
N GLY A 57 -11.69 12.70 -0.83
CA GLY A 57 -11.69 11.30 -0.40
C GLY A 57 -10.91 11.05 0.89
N ASN A 58 -9.80 11.76 1.11
CA ASN A 58 -9.04 11.70 2.35
C ASN A 58 -9.87 12.23 3.54
N GLN A 59 -10.59 13.34 3.36
CA GLN A 59 -11.49 13.87 4.39
C GLN A 59 -12.61 12.86 4.68
N ARG A 60 -13.22 12.29 3.65
CA ARG A 60 -14.27 11.27 3.81
C ARG A 60 -13.79 10.03 4.54
N LEU A 61 -12.56 9.60 4.29
CA LEU A 61 -11.93 8.49 5.00
C LEU A 61 -11.90 8.73 6.52
N LEU A 62 -11.45 9.92 6.94
CA LEU A 62 -11.38 10.25 8.36
C LEU A 62 -12.75 10.23 9.04
N GLU A 63 -13.78 10.75 8.36
CA GLU A 63 -15.15 10.71 8.86
C GLU A 63 -15.67 9.29 9.04
N GLU A 64 -15.40 8.40 8.05
CA GLU A 64 -15.84 7.00 8.09
C GLU A 64 -15.07 6.16 9.11
N LEU A 65 -13.79 6.44 9.34
CA LEU A 65 -12.98 5.69 10.29
C LEU A 65 -13.02 6.23 11.72
N ALA A 66 -13.68 7.36 11.97
CA ALA A 66 -13.73 7.95 13.30
C ALA A 66 -14.24 6.96 14.36
N GLY A 67 -13.47 6.80 15.46
CA GLY A 67 -13.82 5.91 16.58
C GLY A 67 -13.76 4.42 16.25
N GLN A 68 -13.04 4.02 15.18
CA GLN A 68 -12.90 2.62 14.80
C GLN A 68 -11.50 2.10 15.13
N ASP A 69 -11.41 1.23 16.12
CA ASP A 69 -10.18 0.53 16.44
C ASP A 69 -9.81 -0.47 15.33
N GLY A 70 -8.53 -0.55 15.02
CA GLY A 70 -8.02 -1.50 14.03
C GLY A 70 -8.05 -1.02 12.57
N LEU A 71 -8.79 0.04 12.24
CA LEU A 71 -8.76 0.65 10.91
C LEU A 71 -7.83 1.87 10.90
N VAL A 72 -6.75 1.79 10.13
CA VAL A 72 -5.69 2.80 10.08
C VAL A 72 -5.80 3.57 8.76
N PRO A 73 -5.91 4.91 8.78
CA PRO A 73 -6.04 5.68 7.56
C PRO A 73 -4.72 5.73 6.76
N CYS A 74 -4.85 5.57 5.43
CA CYS A 74 -3.81 5.80 4.44
C CYS A 74 -4.30 6.91 3.49
N TRP A 75 -3.64 8.07 3.50
CA TRP A 75 -4.05 9.15 2.61
C TRP A 75 -3.56 8.92 1.18
N VAL A 76 -4.40 9.26 0.24
CA VAL A 76 -4.03 9.32 -1.16
C VAL A 76 -3.41 10.70 -1.43
N VAL A 77 -2.26 10.69 -2.10
CA VAL A 77 -1.54 11.91 -2.49
C VAL A 77 -1.44 12.02 -4.00
N SER A 78 -1.35 13.24 -4.50
CA SER A 78 -1.17 13.57 -5.90
C SER A 78 -0.38 14.87 -6.02
N THR A 79 -0.25 15.40 -7.24
CA THR A 79 0.37 16.70 -7.48
C THR A 79 -0.43 17.83 -6.81
N TRP A 80 0.27 18.85 -6.34
CA TRP A 80 -0.33 20.08 -5.79
C TRP A 80 -0.52 21.16 -6.85
N THR A 81 0.08 21.01 -8.01
CA THR A 81 0.05 22.02 -9.07
C THR A 81 -1.32 22.17 -9.73
N SER A 82 -2.20 21.17 -9.60
CA SER A 82 -3.60 21.24 -10.04
C SER A 82 -4.51 21.98 -9.05
N GLY A 83 -4.03 22.30 -7.84
CA GLY A 83 -4.84 22.90 -6.77
C GLY A 83 -5.73 21.91 -6.01
N GLU A 84 -5.66 20.61 -6.31
CA GLU A 84 -6.45 19.59 -5.62
C GLU A 84 -5.84 19.15 -4.28
N MET A 85 -4.54 19.36 -4.13
CA MET A 85 -3.80 19.05 -2.90
C MET A 85 -3.02 20.28 -2.43
N PRO A 86 -2.76 20.42 -1.13
CA PRO A 86 -1.87 21.46 -0.64
C PRO A 86 -0.42 21.20 -1.04
N PRO A 87 0.45 22.23 -1.02
CA PRO A 87 1.89 22.06 -1.20
C PRO A 87 2.49 21.03 -0.23
N PRO A 88 3.63 20.39 -0.58
CA PRO A 88 4.19 19.29 0.21
C PRO A 88 4.34 19.58 1.71
N ALA A 89 4.90 20.72 2.10
CA ALA A 89 5.09 21.07 3.50
C ALA A 89 3.77 21.18 4.29
N GLU A 90 2.73 21.76 3.67
CA GLU A 90 1.39 21.85 4.28
C GLU A 90 0.70 20.48 4.34
N MET A 91 0.94 19.64 3.35
CA MET A 91 0.47 18.26 3.33
C MET A 91 1.07 17.48 4.51
N ILE A 92 2.40 17.58 4.71
CA ILE A 92 3.08 16.95 5.85
C ILE A 92 2.55 17.46 7.19
N ALA A 93 2.34 18.76 7.33
CA ALA A 93 1.73 19.33 8.55
C ALA A 93 0.35 18.71 8.83
N SER A 94 -0.48 18.55 7.79
CA SER A 94 -1.79 17.92 7.89
C SER A 94 -1.72 16.44 8.23
N LEU A 95 -0.78 15.69 7.66
CA LEU A 95 -0.54 14.28 7.98
C LEU A 95 -0.14 14.11 9.45
N ARG A 96 0.81 14.94 9.90
CA ARG A 96 1.28 14.95 11.30
C ARG A 96 0.18 15.28 12.29
N GLU A 97 -0.59 16.35 12.04
CA GLU A 97 -1.71 16.77 12.91
C GLU A 97 -2.72 15.65 13.14
N ARG A 98 -2.95 14.80 12.12
CA ARG A 98 -3.94 13.72 12.13
C ARG A 98 -3.33 12.35 12.39
N ASP A 99 -2.03 12.27 12.66
CA ASP A 99 -1.25 11.03 12.82
C ASP A 99 -1.44 10.04 11.65
N ILE A 100 -1.43 10.55 10.42
CA ILE A 100 -1.52 9.72 9.20
C ILE A 100 -0.13 9.24 8.81
N ARG A 101 0.15 7.96 9.02
CA ARG A 101 1.50 7.39 8.94
C ARG A 101 1.80 6.63 7.65
N ALA A 102 0.96 6.74 6.64
CA ALA A 102 1.17 6.15 5.32
C ALA A 102 0.46 6.96 4.24
N VAL A 103 1.06 7.01 3.06
CA VAL A 103 0.46 7.64 1.88
C VAL A 103 0.45 6.69 0.70
N ARG A 104 -0.50 6.89 -0.21
CA ARG A 104 -0.66 6.11 -1.43
C ARG A 104 -0.72 7.01 -2.65
N PHE A 105 -0.03 6.61 -3.71
CA PHE A 105 0.02 7.32 -4.97
C PHE A 105 -0.46 6.41 -6.11
N PHE A 106 -1.39 6.93 -6.93
CA PHE A 106 -1.97 6.24 -8.08
C PHE A 106 -1.46 6.86 -9.38
N ARG A 107 -0.24 6.51 -9.77
CA ARG A 107 0.44 7.09 -10.94
C ARG A 107 -0.41 7.07 -12.20
N GLU A 108 -0.83 5.89 -12.62
CA GLU A 108 -1.56 5.70 -13.89
C GLU A 108 -2.96 6.29 -13.85
N PHE A 109 -3.60 6.27 -12.69
CA PHE A 109 -4.95 6.79 -12.55
C PHE A 109 -4.99 8.33 -12.69
N TYR A 110 -4.02 8.99 -12.09
CA TYR A 110 -3.92 10.46 -12.15
C TYR A 110 -3.11 10.98 -13.33
N ASN A 111 -2.44 10.08 -14.07
CA ASN A 111 -1.55 10.44 -15.17
C ASN A 111 -0.49 11.49 -14.75
N VAL A 112 0.09 11.32 -13.57
CA VAL A 112 1.12 12.20 -13.00
C VAL A 112 2.48 11.51 -13.08
N PRO A 113 3.50 12.14 -13.66
CA PRO A 113 4.86 11.61 -13.69
C PRO A 113 5.45 11.48 -12.27
N MET A 114 6.22 10.40 -12.04
CA MET A 114 6.92 10.19 -10.77
C MET A 114 8.28 10.90 -10.70
N ALA A 115 8.70 11.53 -11.80
CA ALA A 115 10.01 12.15 -11.95
C ALA A 115 10.23 13.30 -10.94
N GLU A 116 11.51 13.54 -10.60
CA GLU A 116 11.94 14.57 -9.64
C GLU A 116 11.41 15.97 -9.95
N TRP A 117 11.39 16.37 -11.23
CA TRP A 117 10.85 17.68 -11.62
C TRP A 117 9.34 17.83 -11.34
N SER A 118 8.61 16.74 -11.23
CA SER A 118 7.15 16.72 -10.99
C SER A 118 6.79 16.55 -9.52
N MET A 119 7.35 15.52 -8.89
CA MET A 119 6.95 15.11 -7.55
C MET A 119 8.10 15.10 -6.52
N GLY A 120 9.33 15.46 -6.92
CA GLY A 120 10.51 15.38 -6.08
C GLY A 120 10.41 16.13 -4.76
N ALA A 121 9.75 17.31 -4.77
CA ALA A 121 9.50 18.05 -3.53
C ALA A 121 8.65 17.25 -2.52
N LEU A 122 7.65 16.51 -2.99
CA LEU A 122 6.85 15.64 -2.11
C LEU A 122 7.65 14.41 -1.67
N TRP A 123 8.40 13.77 -2.59
CA TRP A 123 9.22 12.61 -2.25
C TRP A 123 10.26 12.94 -1.20
N SER A 124 10.89 14.12 -1.29
CA SER A 124 11.86 14.61 -0.29
C SER A 124 11.21 14.79 1.09
N GLU A 125 10.03 15.38 1.17
CA GLU A 125 9.29 15.52 2.42
C GLU A 125 8.91 14.16 3.03
N LEU A 126 8.40 13.23 2.20
CA LEU A 126 8.08 11.87 2.66
C LEU A 126 9.32 11.13 3.17
N GLU A 127 10.47 11.31 2.51
CA GLU A 127 11.73 10.71 2.92
C GLU A 127 12.23 11.24 4.26
N VAL A 128 12.21 12.57 4.47
CA VAL A 128 12.60 13.22 5.74
C VAL A 128 11.83 12.61 6.90
N HIS A 129 10.54 12.41 6.72
CA HIS A 129 9.65 11.84 7.73
C HIS A 129 9.59 10.31 7.71
N ARG A 130 10.27 9.64 6.78
CA ARG A 130 10.20 8.18 6.57
C ARG A 130 8.76 7.68 6.42
N LEU A 131 7.91 8.46 5.79
CA LEU A 131 6.51 8.10 5.52
C LEU A 131 6.44 7.02 4.45
N PRO A 132 5.88 5.83 4.73
CA PRO A 132 5.73 4.78 3.73
C PRO A 132 4.87 5.23 2.56
N LEU A 133 5.41 5.09 1.35
CA LEU A 133 4.75 5.42 0.08
C LEU A 133 4.29 4.12 -0.61
N PHE A 134 2.98 3.93 -0.68
CA PHE A 134 2.36 2.83 -1.42
C PHE A 134 2.15 3.25 -2.87
N LEU A 135 2.94 2.69 -3.78
CA LEU A 135 2.85 2.92 -5.22
C LEU A 135 1.87 1.92 -5.86
N ASP A 136 0.70 2.42 -6.22
CA ASP A 136 -0.23 1.68 -7.06
C ASP A 136 0.03 2.07 -8.52
N LEU A 137 0.75 1.23 -9.23
CA LEU A 137 1.16 1.50 -10.61
C LEU A 137 0.01 1.31 -11.62
N GLY A 138 -1.16 0.95 -11.12
CA GLY A 138 -2.34 0.72 -11.95
C GLY A 138 -2.20 -0.52 -12.84
N LEU A 139 -3.27 -1.25 -13.03
CA LEU A 139 -3.33 -2.33 -13.99
C LEU A 139 -4.51 -2.04 -14.90
N ARG A 140 -4.26 -1.30 -15.97
CA ARG A 140 -5.22 -1.30 -17.08
C ARG A 140 -5.21 -2.68 -17.70
N TRP A 141 -6.35 -3.30 -17.75
CA TRP A 141 -6.53 -4.62 -18.39
C TRP A 141 -6.13 -4.60 -19.86
N ALA A 142 -6.05 -3.43 -20.48
CA ALA A 142 -5.94 -3.24 -21.91
C ALA A 142 -4.51 -2.92 -22.42
N THR A 143 -3.57 -2.52 -21.58
CA THR A 143 -2.22 -2.16 -22.02
C THR A 143 -1.17 -2.96 -21.26
N MET A 144 -0.28 -3.61 -22.00
CA MET A 144 0.73 -4.54 -21.45
C MET A 144 1.97 -3.84 -20.86
N ASP A 145 2.08 -2.51 -20.97
CA ASP A 145 3.31 -1.74 -20.73
C ASP A 145 3.27 -0.79 -19.54
N ASP A 146 2.31 -0.96 -18.61
CA ASP A 146 2.05 0.03 -17.56
C ASP A 146 3.04 0.03 -16.38
N PHE A 147 3.99 -0.92 -16.32
CA PHE A 147 5.01 -0.95 -15.29
C PHE A 147 6.34 -0.40 -15.82
N ASN A 148 6.60 0.89 -15.53
CA ASN A 148 7.92 1.47 -15.77
C ASN A 148 8.84 1.21 -14.56
N SER A 149 9.76 0.26 -14.72
CA SER A 149 10.73 -0.08 -13.68
C SER A 149 11.74 1.05 -13.40
N ASP A 150 12.04 1.85 -14.42
CA ASP A 150 13.04 2.92 -14.30
C ASP A 150 12.52 4.04 -13.40
N ASP A 151 11.22 4.41 -13.49
CA ASP A 151 10.61 5.38 -12.57
C ASP A 151 10.72 4.92 -11.10
N VAL A 152 10.56 3.62 -10.83
CA VAL A 152 10.68 3.08 -9.47
C VAL A 152 12.13 3.06 -9.01
N TYR A 153 13.04 2.68 -9.91
CA TYR A 153 14.48 2.69 -9.66
C TYR A 153 14.97 4.10 -9.32
N ASP A 154 14.63 5.09 -10.16
CA ASP A 154 15.03 6.48 -9.99
C ASP A 154 14.50 7.06 -8.67
N LEU A 155 13.21 6.82 -8.35
CA LEU A 155 12.63 7.22 -7.07
C LEU A 155 13.38 6.60 -5.88
N CYS A 156 13.63 5.30 -5.90
CA CYS A 156 14.31 4.61 -4.80
C CYS A 156 15.76 5.06 -4.62
N HIS A 157 16.44 5.40 -5.69
CA HIS A 157 17.83 5.89 -5.66
C HIS A 157 17.94 7.35 -5.24
N ALA A 158 17.03 8.20 -5.73
CA ALA A 158 16.97 9.61 -5.33
C ALA A 158 16.59 9.75 -3.84
N HIS A 159 15.75 8.85 -3.34
CA HIS A 159 15.23 8.87 -1.96
C HIS A 159 15.47 7.56 -1.21
N PRO A 160 16.73 7.23 -0.87
CA PRO A 160 17.09 5.91 -0.32
C PRO A 160 16.54 5.62 1.08
N LYS A 161 16.05 6.64 1.81
CA LYS A 161 15.42 6.48 3.13
C LYS A 161 13.89 6.45 3.08
N LEU A 162 13.29 6.72 1.92
CA LEU A 162 11.86 6.63 1.71
C LEU A 162 11.45 5.16 1.61
N PRO A 163 10.60 4.61 2.51
CA PRO A 163 10.07 3.28 2.35
C PRO A 163 9.07 3.25 1.18
N VAL A 164 9.39 2.52 0.12
CA VAL A 164 8.55 2.40 -1.08
C VAL A 164 7.94 1.01 -1.13
N ILE A 165 6.62 0.92 -1.32
CA ILE A 165 5.87 -0.33 -1.39
C ILE A 165 5.17 -0.44 -2.74
N LEU A 166 5.54 -1.42 -3.57
CA LEU A 166 4.80 -1.75 -4.78
C LEU A 166 3.54 -2.52 -4.43
N VAL A 167 2.41 -2.00 -4.87
CA VAL A 167 1.09 -2.57 -4.60
C VAL A 167 0.58 -3.32 -5.82
N LYS A 168 -0.05 -4.47 -5.59
CA LYS A 168 -0.67 -5.32 -6.63
C LYS A 168 0.31 -5.79 -7.72
N HIS A 169 1.56 -5.98 -7.36
CA HIS A 169 2.53 -6.54 -8.28
C HIS A 169 2.08 -7.91 -8.80
N ARG A 170 2.30 -8.19 -10.11
CA ARG A 170 1.94 -9.46 -10.75
C ARG A 170 3.17 -10.24 -11.20
N ILE A 171 3.07 -11.56 -11.19
CA ILE A 171 4.12 -12.51 -11.59
C ILE A 171 4.78 -12.18 -12.95
N ARG A 172 4.02 -11.67 -13.91
CA ARG A 172 4.55 -11.33 -15.24
C ARG A 172 5.69 -10.31 -15.22
N TYR A 173 5.81 -9.53 -14.13
CA TYR A 173 6.84 -8.51 -13.95
C TYR A 173 8.01 -8.98 -13.08
N ASN A 174 8.03 -10.22 -12.61
CA ASN A 174 9.05 -10.73 -11.69
C ASN A 174 10.47 -10.47 -12.16
N ARG A 175 10.76 -10.60 -13.46
CA ARG A 175 12.11 -10.34 -13.99
C ARG A 175 12.59 -8.92 -13.71
N ARG A 176 11.71 -7.92 -13.79
CA ARG A 176 12.03 -6.51 -13.48
C ARG A 176 12.03 -6.27 -11.97
N VAL A 177 11.03 -6.78 -11.26
CA VAL A 177 10.85 -6.55 -9.83
C VAL A 177 11.97 -7.19 -9.01
N TYR A 178 12.48 -8.35 -9.41
CA TYR A 178 13.63 -8.96 -8.71
C TYR A 178 14.89 -8.12 -8.85
N GLN A 179 15.15 -7.55 -10.03
CA GLN A 179 16.26 -6.61 -10.23
C GLN A 179 16.09 -5.35 -9.36
N LEU A 180 14.86 -4.82 -9.27
CA LEU A 180 14.55 -3.69 -8.39
C LEU A 180 14.75 -4.04 -6.91
N LEU A 181 14.33 -5.22 -6.45
CA LEU A 181 14.52 -5.65 -5.08
C LEU A 181 16.01 -5.82 -4.73
N GLU A 182 16.85 -6.23 -5.67
CA GLU A 182 18.32 -6.29 -5.51
C GLU A 182 18.93 -4.89 -5.45
N ALA A 183 18.50 -3.98 -6.34
CA ALA A 183 19.09 -2.66 -6.48
C ALA A 183 18.56 -1.64 -5.43
N CYS A 184 17.35 -1.83 -4.93
CA CYS A 184 16.64 -0.85 -4.08
C CYS A 184 16.35 -1.41 -2.67
N PRO A 185 17.22 -1.21 -1.68
CA PRO A 185 17.03 -1.72 -0.31
C PRO A 185 15.77 -1.18 0.39
N ASN A 186 15.29 0.00 -0.01
CA ASN A 186 14.10 0.66 0.51
C ASN A 186 12.78 0.21 -0.16
N LEU A 187 12.84 -0.66 -1.18
CA LEU A 187 11.67 -1.18 -1.89
C LEU A 187 11.11 -2.43 -1.20
N ARG A 188 9.80 -2.56 -1.14
CA ARG A 188 9.03 -3.71 -0.65
C ARG A 188 7.89 -4.05 -1.59
N LEU A 189 7.35 -5.26 -1.47
CA LEU A 189 6.18 -5.72 -2.22
C LEU A 189 4.98 -5.91 -1.28
N GLU A 190 3.82 -5.60 -1.76
CA GLU A 190 2.54 -5.98 -1.15
C GLU A 190 1.98 -7.21 -1.87
N LEU A 191 1.46 -8.16 -1.10
CA LEU A 191 1.17 -9.54 -1.53
C LEU A 191 -0.05 -9.69 -2.43
N SER A 192 -1.04 -8.78 -2.40
CA SER A 192 -2.37 -9.02 -2.97
C SER A 192 -2.44 -9.25 -4.48
N GLY A 193 -1.39 -8.94 -5.21
CA GLY A 193 -1.28 -9.23 -6.65
C GLY A 193 -0.29 -10.35 -6.98
N TYR A 194 0.40 -10.90 -5.99
CA TYR A 194 1.56 -11.77 -6.16
C TYR A 194 1.21 -13.25 -5.96
N TRP A 195 0.32 -13.78 -6.80
CA TRP A 195 -0.22 -15.13 -6.66
C TRP A 195 0.47 -16.10 -7.61
N HIS A 196 1.54 -16.68 -7.15
CA HIS A 196 2.17 -17.76 -7.87
C HIS A 196 2.67 -18.83 -6.90
N PHE A 197 3.08 -19.95 -7.45
CA PHE A 197 3.60 -21.05 -6.68
C PHE A 197 4.76 -20.61 -5.80
N ARG A 198 4.65 -20.82 -4.48
CA ARG A 198 5.67 -20.49 -3.47
C ARG A 198 6.08 -19.01 -3.44
N ALA A 199 5.14 -18.10 -3.70
CA ALA A 199 5.40 -16.66 -3.78
C ALA A 199 6.02 -16.08 -2.52
N VAL A 200 5.52 -16.47 -1.35
CA VAL A 200 6.03 -16.01 -0.05
C VAL A 200 7.43 -16.57 0.22
N GLU A 201 7.62 -17.87 -0.01
CA GLU A 201 8.91 -18.53 0.15
C GLU A 201 9.99 -17.92 -0.74
N GLU A 202 9.65 -17.64 -2.00
CA GLU A 202 10.62 -17.09 -2.95
C GLU A 202 11.13 -15.71 -2.50
N ILE A 203 10.24 -14.82 -2.12
CA ILE A 203 10.65 -13.49 -1.65
C ILE A 203 11.40 -13.59 -0.32
N CYS A 204 10.87 -14.35 0.65
CA CYS A 204 11.52 -14.51 1.96
C CYS A 204 12.94 -15.09 1.85
N THR A 205 13.14 -16.06 0.95
CA THR A 205 14.43 -16.73 0.79
C THR A 205 15.45 -15.88 0.03
N ARG A 206 15.00 -15.19 -1.03
CA ARG A 206 15.90 -14.44 -1.93
C ARG A 206 16.23 -13.04 -1.44
N PHE A 207 15.25 -12.36 -0.85
CA PHE A 207 15.34 -10.93 -0.56
C PHE A 207 15.13 -10.60 0.92
N GLY A 208 14.65 -11.55 1.71
CA GLY A 208 14.33 -11.36 3.12
C GLY A 208 12.82 -11.17 3.36
N ALA A 209 12.34 -11.66 4.51
CA ALA A 209 10.93 -11.55 4.88
C ALA A 209 10.47 -10.10 5.11
N ASP A 210 11.37 -9.18 5.45
CA ASP A 210 11.10 -7.75 5.62
C ASP A 210 10.74 -7.02 4.31
N ARG A 211 10.93 -7.70 3.16
CA ARG A 211 10.63 -7.16 1.84
C ARG A 211 9.18 -7.43 1.40
N LEU A 212 8.40 -8.16 2.19
CA LEU A 212 7.03 -8.53 1.83
C LEU A 212 6.03 -8.07 2.89
N LEU A 213 4.92 -7.49 2.44
CA LEU A 213 3.80 -7.05 3.27
C LEU A 213 2.54 -7.85 2.92
N PHE A 214 1.80 -8.26 3.94
CA PHE A 214 0.47 -8.83 3.77
C PHE A 214 -0.51 -7.78 3.28
N GLY A 215 -1.33 -8.11 2.27
CA GLY A 215 -2.39 -7.27 1.77
C GLY A 215 -3.45 -8.10 1.06
N THR A 216 -4.70 -7.69 1.19
CA THR A 216 -5.85 -8.44 0.67
C THR A 216 -6.41 -7.89 -0.63
N ASN A 217 -6.19 -6.61 -0.91
CA ASN A 217 -6.88 -5.88 -1.97
C ASN A 217 -8.42 -5.90 -1.82
N TRP A 218 -8.90 -5.97 -0.56
CA TRP A 218 -10.33 -5.86 -0.27
C TRP A 218 -10.89 -4.51 -0.78
N PRO A 219 -12.07 -4.45 -1.37
CA PRO A 219 -13.09 -5.49 -1.52
C PRO A 219 -13.04 -6.25 -2.86
N TYR A 220 -12.01 -6.04 -3.69
CA TYR A 220 -11.90 -6.70 -5.00
C TYR A 220 -11.61 -8.19 -4.90
N MET A 221 -11.02 -8.61 -3.78
CA MET A 221 -10.62 -9.98 -3.54
C MET A 221 -11.07 -10.45 -2.16
N ASP A 222 -11.32 -11.73 -2.05
CA ASP A 222 -11.59 -12.38 -0.77
C ASP A 222 -10.32 -12.39 0.09
N SER A 223 -10.43 -11.88 1.32
CA SER A 223 -9.29 -11.77 2.24
C SER A 223 -8.70 -13.12 2.65
N SER A 224 -9.49 -14.20 2.61
CA SER A 224 -9.05 -15.55 2.96
C SER A 224 -7.92 -16.05 2.07
N PHE A 225 -7.92 -15.64 0.80
CA PHE A 225 -6.89 -16.02 -0.17
C PHE A 225 -5.49 -15.56 0.23
N ALA A 226 -5.33 -14.25 0.48
CA ALA A 226 -4.04 -13.68 0.89
C ALA A 226 -3.60 -14.25 2.26
N ARG A 227 -4.55 -14.43 3.18
CA ARG A 227 -4.29 -15.04 4.49
C ARG A 227 -3.77 -16.47 4.35
N ALA A 228 -4.38 -17.29 3.49
CA ALA A 228 -3.93 -18.66 3.24
C ALA A 228 -2.51 -18.69 2.67
N MET A 229 -2.15 -17.77 1.77
CA MET A 229 -0.80 -17.69 1.21
C MET A 229 0.28 -17.54 2.30
N VAL A 230 0.03 -16.74 3.34
CA VAL A 230 0.97 -16.57 4.45
C VAL A 230 0.94 -17.78 5.41
N MET A 231 -0.25 -18.25 5.76
CA MET A 231 -0.40 -19.31 6.73
C MET A 231 0.20 -20.63 6.26
N TYR A 232 0.02 -20.97 4.99
CA TYR A 232 0.49 -22.22 4.39
C TYR A 232 1.88 -22.13 3.75
N ALA A 233 2.52 -20.95 3.76
CA ALA A 233 3.88 -20.82 3.27
C ALA A 233 4.87 -21.70 4.08
N GLU A 234 5.80 -22.33 3.37
CA GLU A 234 6.86 -23.14 3.97
C GLU A 234 8.06 -22.26 4.39
N VAL A 235 7.80 -21.34 5.30
CA VAL A 235 8.80 -20.45 5.93
C VAL A 235 8.68 -20.54 7.45
N THR A 236 9.64 -19.97 8.19
CA THR A 236 9.62 -19.98 9.66
C THR A 236 8.44 -19.17 10.21
N ASP A 237 7.98 -19.49 11.41
CA ASP A 237 6.89 -18.74 12.07
C ASP A 237 7.26 -17.26 12.26
N SER A 238 8.53 -16.95 12.51
CA SER A 238 9.01 -15.57 12.59
C SER A 238 8.90 -14.82 11.27
N MET A 239 9.17 -15.47 10.14
CA MET A 239 8.96 -14.90 8.80
C MET A 239 7.47 -14.70 8.52
N LYS A 240 6.62 -15.67 8.86
CA LYS A 240 5.16 -15.52 8.73
C LYS A 240 4.65 -14.34 9.54
N ALA A 241 5.05 -14.21 10.80
CA ALA A 241 4.66 -13.09 11.66
C ALA A 241 5.14 -11.74 11.11
N ALA A 242 6.37 -11.70 10.57
CA ALA A 242 6.89 -10.50 9.92
C ALA A 242 6.03 -10.09 8.73
N VAL A 243 5.75 -11.01 7.80
CA VAL A 243 4.93 -10.75 6.60
C VAL A 243 3.49 -10.44 6.96
N ALA A 244 2.88 -11.19 7.89
CA ALA A 244 1.47 -11.05 8.26
C ALA A 244 1.10 -9.65 8.77
N GLY A 245 2.03 -8.99 9.49
CA GLY A 245 1.74 -7.66 10.04
C GLY A 245 2.93 -6.94 10.65
N GLY A 246 3.94 -7.67 11.11
CA GLY A 246 5.11 -7.09 11.79
C GLY A 246 5.86 -6.09 10.93
N ASN A 247 5.99 -6.33 9.62
CA ASN A 247 6.67 -5.43 8.70
C ASN A 247 5.91 -4.10 8.55
N LEU A 248 4.59 -4.16 8.35
CA LEU A 248 3.77 -2.96 8.24
C LEU A 248 3.78 -2.15 9.54
N ALA A 249 3.63 -2.83 10.69
CA ALA A 249 3.68 -2.17 11.99
C ALA A 249 4.99 -1.39 12.16
N ARG A 250 6.15 -2.03 11.92
CA ARG A 250 7.47 -1.35 12.01
C ARG A 250 7.62 -0.18 11.04
N LEU A 251 7.05 -0.26 9.83
CA LEU A 251 7.08 0.86 8.88
C LEU A 251 6.32 2.08 9.43
N LEU A 252 5.12 1.86 9.96
CA LEU A 252 4.30 2.94 10.52
C LEU A 252 4.89 3.51 11.81
N GLU A 253 5.47 2.67 12.67
CA GLU A 253 6.18 3.09 13.88
C GLU A 253 7.47 3.85 13.56
N GLY A 254 8.10 3.57 12.42
CA GLY A 254 9.31 4.22 11.94
C GLY A 254 9.12 5.65 11.43
N VAL A 255 7.88 6.13 11.30
CA VAL A 255 7.57 7.51 10.87
C VAL A 255 8.08 8.51 11.91
N ARG A 256 8.67 9.60 11.44
CA ARG A 256 9.30 10.64 12.26
C ARG A 256 8.57 11.97 12.09
N TRP A 257 7.95 12.42 13.15
CA TRP A 257 7.28 13.73 13.19
C TRP A 257 8.16 14.80 13.81
#